data_bf5de58710f95af7df98affaa82ba97a
#
_entry.id   bf5de58710f95af7df98affaa82ba97a
#
_cell.length_a   1.000
_cell.length_b   1.000
_cell.length_c   1.000
_cell.angle_alpha   90.00
_cell.angle_beta   90.00
_cell.angle_gamma   90.00
#
_symmetry.space_group_name_H-M   'P 1'
#
loop_
_entity.id
_entity.type
_entity.pdbx_description
1 polymer ?
#
loop_
_entity_poly.entity_id
_entity_poly.type
_entity_poly.pdbx_seq_one_letter_code
_entity_poly.pdbx_strand_id
1 'polypeptide(L)'
;MRASKITVLGVTACLGGISLAWSASAAAPVGAPTAADFSRCAGCHSTQAGQNKIGPSLAGVFDRPSGSVSGYNYSAALKNAHLTWDEQTLDKFLQNPGGLVHGTKMFATVPDPDARQRIIAYLKSLQPQAGSSR
;
A
#
# COMPACT_ATOMS: atom_id res chain seq x y z
N MET A 1 -72.61 -40.19 -23.89
CA MET A 1 -71.39 -39.61 -24.46
C MET A 1 -70.41 -39.42 -23.33
N ARG A 2 -69.40 -40.26 -23.23
CA ARG A 2 -68.48 -40.31 -22.11
C ARG A 2 -67.15 -39.69 -22.48
N ALA A 3 -66.76 -38.63 -21.81
CA ALA A 3 -65.47 -38.00 -21.98
C ALA A 3 -64.38 -38.68 -21.12
N SER A 4 -63.39 -39.27 -21.76
CA SER A 4 -62.25 -39.88 -21.09
C SER A 4 -61.23 -38.80 -20.67
N LYS A 5 -60.91 -38.78 -19.42
CA LYS A 5 -59.82 -37.95 -18.84
C LYS A 5 -58.50 -38.68 -18.98
N ILE A 6 -57.56 -38.14 -19.73
CA ILE A 6 -56.19 -38.65 -19.82
C ILE A 6 -55.39 -37.90 -18.78
N THR A 7 -54.92 -38.62 -17.73
CA THR A 7 -54.00 -38.11 -16.72
C THR A 7 -52.56 -38.28 -17.21
N VAL A 8 -51.89 -37.19 -17.50
CA VAL A 8 -50.47 -37.18 -17.86
C VAL A 8 -49.67 -37.06 -16.54
N LEU A 9 -48.97 -38.15 -16.20
CA LEU A 9 -47.96 -38.12 -15.15
C LEU A 9 -46.71 -37.36 -15.63
N GLY A 10 -46.49 -36.16 -15.05
CA GLY A 10 -45.25 -35.42 -15.27
C GLY A 10 -44.12 -36.00 -14.42
N VAL A 11 -43.11 -36.55 -15.09
CA VAL A 11 -41.85 -36.93 -14.46
C VAL A 11 -40.99 -35.69 -14.32
N THR A 12 -40.83 -35.16 -13.10
CA THR A 12 -39.96 -34.06 -12.80
C THR A 12 -38.54 -34.60 -12.59
N ALA A 13 -37.69 -34.42 -13.60
CA ALA A 13 -36.27 -34.73 -13.50
C ALA A 13 -35.58 -33.60 -12.71
N CYS A 14 -35.19 -33.86 -11.48
CA CYS A 14 -34.29 -32.98 -10.69
C CYS A 14 -32.86 -33.05 -11.25
N LEU A 15 -32.49 -32.10 -12.10
CA LEU A 15 -31.11 -31.87 -12.45
C LEU A 15 -30.43 -31.12 -11.30
N GLY A 16 -29.75 -31.87 -10.42
CA GLY A 16 -28.91 -31.34 -9.36
C GLY A 16 -27.69 -30.63 -9.96
N GLY A 17 -27.78 -29.30 -10.08
CA GLY A 17 -26.64 -28.47 -10.44
C GLY A 17 -25.63 -28.44 -9.28
N ILE A 18 -24.47 -29.07 -9.46
CA ILE A 18 -23.33 -28.92 -8.56
C ILE A 18 -22.73 -27.54 -8.81
N SER A 19 -23.16 -26.56 -8.02
CA SER A 19 -22.52 -25.23 -7.99
C SER A 19 -21.18 -25.38 -7.29
N LEU A 20 -20.09 -25.45 -8.04
CA LEU A 20 -18.74 -25.26 -7.50
C LEU A 20 -18.65 -23.78 -7.06
N ALA A 21 -18.87 -23.53 -5.78
CA ALA A 21 -18.55 -22.26 -5.16
C ALA A 21 -17.04 -22.11 -5.15
N TRP A 22 -16.53 -21.31 -6.07
CA TRP A 22 -15.13 -20.85 -6.07
C TRP A 22 -15.02 -19.88 -4.90
N SER A 23 -14.52 -20.38 -3.77
CA SER A 23 -14.15 -19.54 -2.64
C SER A 23 -12.95 -18.69 -3.06
N ALA A 24 -13.20 -17.50 -3.58
CA ALA A 24 -12.18 -16.47 -3.67
C ALA A 24 -11.73 -16.18 -2.24
N SER A 25 -10.52 -16.65 -1.88
CA SER A 25 -9.86 -16.28 -0.63
C SER A 25 -9.55 -14.78 -0.75
N ALA A 26 -10.48 -13.94 -0.31
CA ALA A 26 -10.22 -12.52 -0.14
C ALA A 26 -9.15 -12.41 0.95
N ALA A 27 -7.95 -11.95 0.58
CA ALA A 27 -6.95 -11.54 1.54
C ALA A 27 -7.63 -10.59 2.53
N ALA A 28 -7.51 -10.88 3.82
CA ALA A 28 -8.08 -10.03 4.86
C ALA A 28 -7.59 -8.60 4.64
N PRO A 29 -8.44 -7.58 4.72
CA PRO A 29 -8.00 -6.21 4.55
C PRO A 29 -6.91 -5.93 5.59
N VAL A 30 -5.74 -5.54 5.12
CA VAL A 30 -4.69 -5.02 5.99
C VAL A 30 -5.34 -3.91 6.82
N GLY A 31 -5.28 -4.01 8.14
CA GLY A 31 -5.91 -3.02 9.03
C GLY A 31 -5.53 -1.60 8.60
N ALA A 32 -6.40 -0.63 8.91
CA ALA A 32 -6.16 0.77 8.56
C ALA A 32 -4.74 1.19 9.01
N PRO A 33 -3.98 1.91 8.16
CA PRO A 33 -2.61 2.32 8.48
C PRO A 33 -2.60 3.23 9.69
N THR A 34 -1.70 3.00 10.63
CA THR A 34 -1.63 3.72 11.91
C THR A 34 -0.25 4.34 12.15
N ALA A 35 -0.19 5.32 13.05
CA ALA A 35 1.08 5.88 13.50
C ALA A 35 2.01 4.81 14.12
N ALA A 36 1.47 3.70 14.62
CA ALA A 36 2.27 2.58 15.14
C ALA A 36 3.12 1.91 14.06
N ASP A 37 2.62 1.85 12.82
CA ASP A 37 3.39 1.31 11.68
C ASP A 37 4.61 2.17 11.36
N PHE A 38 4.56 3.46 11.70
CA PHE A 38 5.66 4.40 11.53
C PHE A 38 6.68 4.39 12.67
N SER A 39 6.41 3.73 13.80
CA SER A 39 7.21 3.80 15.02
C SER A 39 8.71 3.58 14.80
N ARG A 40 9.08 2.59 13.96
CA ARG A 40 10.49 2.29 13.63
C ARG A 40 11.17 3.38 12.80
N CYS A 41 10.41 4.22 12.12
CA CYS A 41 10.91 5.32 11.30
C CYS A 41 11.02 6.63 12.11
N ALA A 42 10.21 6.76 13.17
CA ALA A 42 10.04 7.98 13.94
C ALA A 42 11.32 8.45 14.67
N GLY A 43 12.25 7.53 14.94
CA GLY A 43 13.56 7.88 15.52
C GLY A 43 14.39 8.80 14.61
N CYS A 44 14.29 8.58 13.29
CA CYS A 44 15.07 9.30 12.28
C CYS A 44 14.26 10.31 11.48
N HIS A 45 12.95 10.12 11.35
CA HIS A 45 12.08 10.94 10.49
C HIS A 45 10.97 11.62 11.30
N SER A 46 10.51 12.77 10.80
CA SER A 46 9.28 13.43 11.24
C SER A 46 8.19 13.27 10.19
N THR A 47 6.94 13.32 10.60
CA THR A 47 5.76 13.43 9.74
C THR A 47 5.24 14.85 9.61
N GLN A 48 5.94 15.82 10.20
CA GLN A 48 5.59 17.24 10.15
C GLN A 48 6.41 17.95 9.07
N ALA A 49 5.74 18.77 8.26
CA ALA A 49 6.40 19.53 7.20
C ALA A 49 7.46 20.49 7.79
N GLY A 50 8.61 20.56 7.14
CA GLY A 50 9.73 21.43 7.56
C GLY A 50 10.54 20.92 8.76
N GLN A 51 10.13 19.83 9.42
CA GLN A 51 10.87 19.25 10.53
C GLN A 51 11.77 18.10 10.08
N ASN A 52 12.99 18.42 9.70
CA ASN A 52 14.03 17.43 9.44
C ASN A 52 14.66 16.96 10.76
N LYS A 53 15.00 15.67 10.83
CA LYS A 53 15.76 15.05 11.90
C LYS A 53 17.07 14.47 11.33
N ILE A 54 17.48 13.27 11.77
CA ILE A 54 18.58 12.50 11.14
C ILE A 54 18.25 12.23 9.67
N GLY A 55 16.99 11.90 9.39
CA GLY A 55 16.43 11.82 8.04
C GLY A 55 15.53 13.02 7.71
N PRO A 56 15.14 13.17 6.45
CA PRO A 56 14.24 14.23 6.02
C PRO A 56 12.83 14.03 6.56
N SER A 57 12.05 15.12 6.62
CA SER A 57 10.61 15.01 6.87
C SER A 57 9.93 14.15 5.79
N LEU A 58 9.06 13.23 6.23
CA LEU A 58 8.24 12.39 5.38
C LEU A 58 6.82 12.93 5.16
N ALA A 59 6.52 14.14 5.66
CA ALA A 59 5.27 14.81 5.33
C ALA A 59 5.13 14.94 3.82
N GLY A 60 4.04 14.43 3.25
CA GLY A 60 3.80 14.48 1.80
C GLY A 60 4.89 13.80 0.96
N VAL A 61 5.51 12.72 1.46
CA VAL A 61 6.56 12.00 0.73
C VAL A 61 6.04 11.25 -0.48
N PHE A 62 4.81 10.77 -0.43
CA PHE A 62 4.20 10.01 -1.53
C PHE A 62 4.08 10.91 -2.76
N ASP A 63 4.40 10.38 -3.95
CA ASP A 63 4.48 11.07 -5.24
C ASP A 63 5.49 12.24 -5.30
N ARG A 64 6.34 12.41 -4.29
CA ARG A 64 7.38 13.44 -4.27
C ARG A 64 8.68 12.95 -4.93
N PRO A 65 9.42 13.81 -5.67
CA PRO A 65 10.74 13.46 -6.20
C PRO A 65 11.76 13.16 -5.09
N SER A 66 12.69 12.22 -5.36
CA SER A 66 13.81 11.94 -4.46
C SER A 66 14.69 13.16 -4.25
N GLY A 67 15.25 13.32 -3.05
CA GLY A 67 16.19 14.40 -2.77
C GLY A 67 15.60 15.82 -2.73
N SER A 68 14.27 15.98 -2.70
CA SER A 68 13.59 17.27 -2.92
C SER A 68 13.17 18.04 -1.65
N VAL A 69 13.33 17.47 -0.43
CA VAL A 69 12.98 18.22 0.80
C VAL A 69 13.96 19.38 1.00
N SER A 70 13.39 20.56 1.09
CA SER A 70 14.18 21.78 1.36
C SER A 70 14.90 21.72 2.69
N GLY A 71 16.13 22.23 2.75
CA GLY A 71 16.93 22.32 3.97
C GLY A 71 17.48 20.97 4.48
N TYR A 72 17.28 19.86 3.75
CA TYR A 72 17.88 18.57 4.14
C TYR A 72 19.11 18.23 3.30
N ASN A 73 20.19 17.79 3.96
CA ASN A 73 21.46 17.43 3.30
C ASN A 73 21.45 15.97 2.82
N TYR A 74 20.81 15.71 1.68
CA TYR A 74 20.81 14.40 1.03
C TYR A 74 22.20 13.96 0.55
N SER A 75 22.41 12.64 0.37
CA SER A 75 23.53 12.13 -0.40
C SER A 75 23.44 12.58 -1.85
N ALA A 76 24.58 12.73 -2.53
CA ALA A 76 24.62 12.98 -3.97
C ALA A 76 23.85 11.89 -4.74
N ALA A 77 24.00 10.64 -4.31
CA ALA A 77 23.29 9.50 -4.90
C ALA A 77 21.77 9.69 -4.89
N LEU A 78 21.19 10.12 -3.75
CA LEU A 78 19.74 10.28 -3.66
C LEU A 78 19.22 11.51 -4.39
N LYS A 79 20.03 12.58 -4.49
CA LYS A 79 19.73 13.76 -5.30
C LYS A 79 19.69 13.43 -6.79
N ASN A 80 20.61 12.57 -7.26
CA ASN A 80 20.77 12.21 -8.66
C ASN A 80 20.01 10.94 -9.06
N ALA A 81 19.25 10.32 -8.14
CA ALA A 81 18.50 9.11 -8.42
C ALA A 81 17.29 9.33 -9.34
N HIS A 82 16.77 10.57 -9.39
CA HIS A 82 15.61 10.95 -10.21
C HIS A 82 14.40 10.04 -10.03
N LEU A 83 14.20 9.55 -8.79
CA LEU A 83 13.07 8.69 -8.45
C LEU A 83 11.86 9.53 -8.04
N THR A 84 10.68 8.99 -8.25
CA THR A 84 9.44 9.45 -7.60
C THR A 84 9.07 8.42 -6.52
N TRP A 85 8.68 8.89 -5.36
CA TRP A 85 8.32 8.05 -4.22
C TRP A 85 6.90 7.50 -4.34
N ASP A 86 6.64 6.76 -5.42
CA ASP A 86 5.42 5.98 -5.57
C ASP A 86 5.45 4.69 -4.73
N GLU A 87 4.38 3.92 -4.77
CA GLU A 87 4.23 2.69 -3.98
C GLU A 87 5.32 1.66 -4.28
N GLN A 88 5.65 1.46 -5.57
CA GLN A 88 6.66 0.49 -5.99
C GLN A 88 8.08 0.93 -5.60
N THR A 89 8.38 2.20 -5.77
CA THR A 89 9.69 2.76 -5.45
C THR A 89 9.93 2.76 -3.95
N LEU A 90 8.91 3.11 -3.16
CA LEU A 90 8.94 3.02 -1.69
C LEU A 90 9.13 1.57 -1.23
N ASP A 91 8.42 0.60 -1.81
CA ASP A 91 8.57 -0.80 -1.44
C ASP A 91 9.99 -1.30 -1.67
N LYS A 92 10.55 -1.06 -2.86
CA LYS A 92 11.94 -1.43 -3.20
C LYS A 92 12.96 -0.74 -2.30
N PHE A 93 12.76 0.57 -2.04
CA PHE A 93 13.66 1.33 -1.20
C PHE A 93 13.63 0.88 0.26
N LEU A 94 12.45 0.62 0.83
CA LEU A 94 12.30 0.09 2.17
C LEU A 94 12.85 -1.34 2.31
N GLN A 95 12.75 -2.15 1.26
CA GLN A 95 13.33 -3.49 1.24
C GLN A 95 14.86 -3.44 1.26
N ASN A 96 15.47 -2.64 0.41
CA ASN A 96 16.93 -2.52 0.27
C ASN A 96 17.33 -1.13 -0.25
N PRO A 97 17.49 -0.13 0.64
CA PRO A 97 17.84 1.23 0.22
C PRO A 97 19.12 1.32 -0.62
N GLY A 98 20.16 0.63 -0.17
CA GLY A 98 21.47 0.61 -0.85
C GLY A 98 21.46 -0.11 -2.19
N GLY A 99 20.58 -1.10 -2.35
CA GLY A 99 20.39 -1.81 -3.62
C GLY A 99 19.65 -0.97 -4.65
N LEU A 100 18.70 -0.15 -4.23
CA LEU A 100 17.98 0.75 -5.13
C LEU A 100 18.78 2.04 -5.43
N VAL A 101 19.41 2.62 -4.41
CA VAL A 101 20.19 3.86 -4.52
C VAL A 101 21.55 3.65 -3.89
N HIS A 102 22.51 3.19 -4.68
CA HIS A 102 23.88 2.98 -4.22
C HIS A 102 24.49 4.30 -3.74
N GLY A 103 24.96 4.33 -2.49
CA GLY A 103 25.47 5.56 -1.85
C GLY A 103 24.42 6.38 -1.11
N THR A 104 23.21 5.85 -0.89
CA THR A 104 22.26 6.45 0.06
C THR A 104 22.81 6.44 1.48
N LYS A 105 22.41 7.42 2.30
CA LYS A 105 22.74 7.47 3.73
C LYS A 105 21.73 6.72 4.60
N MET A 106 20.64 6.20 4.05
CA MET A 106 19.67 5.40 4.76
C MET A 106 20.04 3.92 4.68
N PHE A 107 20.24 3.30 5.85
CA PHE A 107 20.63 1.89 5.95
C PHE A 107 19.53 1.00 6.56
N ALA A 108 18.47 1.61 7.10
CA ALA A 108 17.36 0.88 7.70
C ALA A 108 16.57 0.14 6.63
N THR A 109 16.31 -1.15 6.86
CA THR A 109 15.53 -2.02 5.98
C THR A 109 14.27 -2.52 6.66
N VAL A 110 13.26 -2.86 5.87
CA VAL A 110 12.01 -3.48 6.30
C VAL A 110 11.82 -4.77 5.49
N PRO A 111 12.35 -5.91 5.95
CA PRO A 111 12.30 -7.17 5.20
C PRO A 111 10.88 -7.72 5.01
N ASP A 112 10.02 -7.55 6.03
CA ASP A 112 8.63 -8.02 6.00
C ASP A 112 7.79 -7.22 5.00
N PRO A 113 7.23 -7.87 3.95
CA PRO A 113 6.44 -7.19 2.93
C PRO A 113 5.16 -6.57 3.49
N ASP A 114 4.50 -7.21 4.43
CA ASP A 114 3.25 -6.69 5.02
C ASP A 114 3.53 -5.44 5.85
N ALA A 115 4.64 -5.41 6.58
CA ALA A 115 5.08 -4.21 7.29
C ALA A 115 5.40 -3.07 6.32
N ARG A 116 6.04 -3.35 5.17
CA ARG A 116 6.30 -2.32 4.15
C ARG A 116 4.99 -1.75 3.61
N GLN A 117 4.02 -2.60 3.28
CA GLN A 117 2.71 -2.15 2.79
C GLN A 117 1.98 -1.26 3.81
N ARG A 118 1.98 -1.62 5.10
CA ARG A 118 1.39 -0.78 6.15
C ARG A 118 2.10 0.57 6.28
N ILE A 119 3.44 0.58 6.23
CA ILE A 119 4.23 1.82 6.27
C ILE A 119 3.90 2.70 5.06
N ILE A 120 3.89 2.14 3.85
CA ILE A 120 3.57 2.87 2.61
C ILE A 120 2.16 3.45 2.67
N ALA A 121 1.18 2.65 3.11
CA ALA A 121 -0.19 3.12 3.28
C ALA A 121 -0.28 4.28 4.30
N TYR A 122 0.49 4.21 5.41
CA TYR A 122 0.59 5.31 6.36
C TYR A 122 1.22 6.56 5.73
N LEU A 123 2.33 6.44 5.01
CA LEU A 123 2.97 7.56 4.32
C LEU A 123 2.06 8.20 3.27
N LYS A 124 1.26 7.40 2.59
CA LYS A 124 0.24 7.86 1.64
C LYS A 124 -0.86 8.67 2.33
N SER A 125 -1.24 8.30 3.55
CA SER A 125 -2.23 9.04 4.34
C SER A 125 -1.73 10.40 4.84
N LEU A 126 -0.41 10.64 4.83
CA LEU A 126 0.21 11.93 5.21
C LEU A 126 0.16 12.98 4.09
N GLN A 127 -0.38 12.65 2.92
CA GLN A 127 -0.59 13.62 1.86
C GLN A 127 -1.57 14.70 2.32
N PRO A 128 -1.33 15.98 1.97
CA PRO A 128 -2.33 17.02 2.15
C PRO A 128 -3.62 16.57 1.44
N GLN A 129 -4.71 16.46 2.19
CA GLN A 129 -6.01 16.13 1.61
C GLN A 129 -6.35 17.20 0.57
N ALA A 130 -6.31 16.86 -0.70
CA ALA A 130 -6.79 17.74 -1.75
C ALA A 130 -8.30 17.91 -1.55
N GLY A 131 -8.72 18.99 -0.85
CA GLY A 131 -10.13 19.28 -0.67
C GLY A 131 -10.58 19.73 0.72
N SER A 132 -9.69 20.00 1.68
CA SER A 132 -10.09 20.58 2.97
C SER A 132 -9.82 22.08 3.06
N SER A 133 -10.23 22.81 2.02
CA SER A 133 -10.45 24.26 2.15
C SER A 133 -11.92 24.49 2.55
N ARG A 134 -12.15 24.62 3.84
CA ARG A 134 -13.34 25.31 4.36
C ARG A 134 -12.93 26.69 4.84
#